data_51e53cc2bd00829e4a7ea06f54d44d84
#
_entry.id   51e53cc2bd00829e4a7ea06f54d44d84
#
_cell.length_a   1.000
_cell.length_b   1.000
_cell.length_c   1.000
_cell.angle_alpha   90.00
_cell.angle_beta   90.00
_cell.angle_gamma   90.00
#
_symmetry.space_group_name_H-M   'P 1'
#
loop_
_entity.id
_entity.type
_entity.pdbx_description
1 polymer ?
#
loop_
_entity_poly.entity_id
_entity_poly.type
_entity_poly.pdbx_seq_one_letter_code
_entity_poly.pdbx_strand_id
1 'polypeptide(L)'
;MEMMKAIQVAAKGEPMELVEIPVPQPGEGQVLLKVEACGICHGDSKVIEGAAASYPRIPGHEVVGTVAKSGTGVSKWKIGQRVGIGWHGGQGHTTALTIDGGYAEYMVAYEDGLIAISDEITAEEAAPLLCAGETVFSALHSSSARMGDLVAVSGIGGLGHLAVQYAKKAGYEVAAISRGADKEQLARQLGAHHYIDSEKENPAEALKALGGAKVILATAPNAKTISSLMGGLGTNGELTIAAVDDTPLDWSAMDFLMGPNTVKGTFTDIKEMEVAVRFSILTDVRPMIEVFPLEQAREAYEKMMAAKTHFRAVLRMEK
;
A
#
# COMPACT_ATOMS: atom_id res chain seq x y z
N MET A 1 35.64 2.06 5.90
CA MET A 1 34.40 2.18 5.10
C MET A 1 33.29 2.23 6.12
N GLU A 2 32.37 3.17 6.01
CA GLU A 2 31.24 3.26 6.94
C GLU A 2 30.32 2.05 6.74
N MET A 3 29.89 1.43 7.85
CA MET A 3 29.04 0.24 7.85
C MET A 3 27.63 0.64 8.25
N MET A 4 26.64 -0.13 7.82
CA MET A 4 25.24 0.03 8.16
C MET A 4 24.59 -1.29 8.49
N LYS A 5 23.57 -1.26 9.33
CA LYS A 5 22.65 -2.38 9.55
C LYS A 5 21.63 -2.48 8.42
N ALA A 6 21.36 -3.68 7.99
CA ALA A 6 20.31 -3.98 7.00
C ALA A 6 19.69 -5.36 7.28
N ILE A 7 18.44 -5.52 6.83
CA ILE A 7 17.79 -6.83 6.76
C ILE A 7 17.95 -7.37 5.35
N GLN A 8 18.52 -8.54 5.21
CA GLN A 8 18.85 -9.12 3.91
C GLN A 8 18.26 -10.51 3.75
N VAL A 9 17.80 -10.83 2.54
CA VAL A 9 17.48 -12.18 2.07
C VAL A 9 18.66 -12.65 1.25
N ALA A 10 19.38 -13.66 1.71
CA ALA A 10 20.61 -14.12 1.09
C ALA A 10 20.38 -14.86 -0.24
N ALA A 11 19.28 -15.62 -0.34
CA ALA A 11 18.85 -16.36 -1.53
C ALA A 11 17.33 -16.58 -1.51
N LYS A 12 16.78 -16.99 -2.65
CA LYS A 12 15.36 -17.38 -2.75
C LYS A 12 14.97 -18.40 -1.68
N GLY A 13 13.92 -18.10 -0.92
CA GLY A 13 13.40 -18.98 0.14
C GLY A 13 14.13 -18.90 1.47
N GLU A 14 15.24 -18.16 1.52
CA GLU A 14 15.96 -17.95 2.77
C GLU A 14 15.26 -16.89 3.65
N PRO A 15 15.41 -17.00 4.98
CA PRO A 15 14.81 -16.03 5.88
C PRO A 15 15.47 -14.65 5.76
N MET A 16 14.77 -13.64 6.23
CA MET A 16 15.34 -12.31 6.46
C MET A 16 16.29 -12.35 7.65
N GLU A 17 17.51 -11.84 7.46
CA GLU A 17 18.54 -11.78 8.50
C GLU A 17 19.09 -10.38 8.66
N LEU A 18 19.39 -10.01 9.91
CA LEU A 18 20.09 -8.76 10.22
C LEU A 18 21.58 -8.94 9.89
N VAL A 19 22.09 -8.06 9.04
CA VAL A 19 23.49 -8.03 8.61
C VAL A 19 24.11 -6.66 8.78
N GLU A 20 25.44 -6.61 8.85
CA GLU A 20 26.20 -5.37 8.81
C GLU A 20 26.99 -5.32 7.49
N ILE A 21 26.71 -4.32 6.67
CA ILE A 21 27.26 -4.18 5.31
C ILE A 21 27.79 -2.77 5.08
N PRO A 22 28.69 -2.56 4.10
CA PRO A 22 29.12 -1.22 3.75
C PRO A 22 27.97 -0.31 3.30
N VAL A 23 27.98 0.96 3.74
CA VAL A 23 27.04 1.98 3.22
C VAL A 23 27.25 2.13 1.71
N PRO A 24 26.19 1.96 0.89
CA PRO A 24 26.30 2.02 -0.55
C PRO A 24 26.64 3.44 -1.03
N GLN A 25 27.21 3.56 -2.22
CA GLN A 25 27.52 4.85 -2.83
C GLN A 25 26.58 5.12 -4.00
N PRO A 26 25.96 6.32 -4.08
CA PRO A 26 25.07 6.66 -5.18
C PRO A 26 25.85 6.84 -6.48
N GLY A 27 25.36 6.20 -7.54
CA GLY A 27 25.86 6.34 -8.92
C GLY A 27 25.24 7.53 -9.65
N GLU A 28 25.31 7.50 -10.98
CA GLU A 28 24.71 8.53 -11.85
C GLU A 28 23.18 8.53 -11.71
N GLY A 29 22.58 9.71 -11.53
CA GLY A 29 21.13 9.89 -11.34
C GLY A 29 20.59 9.35 -10.02
N GLN A 30 21.46 8.96 -9.09
CA GLN A 30 21.05 8.37 -7.82
C GLN A 30 21.39 9.27 -6.62
N VAL A 31 20.61 9.12 -5.56
CA VAL A 31 20.90 9.69 -4.24
C VAL A 31 21.06 8.59 -3.20
N LEU A 32 21.84 8.86 -2.17
CA LEU A 32 21.86 8.07 -0.94
C LEU A 32 20.86 8.67 0.02
N LEU A 33 19.90 7.86 0.47
CA LEU A 33 18.95 8.21 1.51
C LEU A 33 19.43 7.67 2.87
N LYS A 34 19.43 8.51 3.91
CA LYS A 34 19.38 8.05 5.29
C LYS A 34 17.92 7.70 5.57
N VAL A 35 17.63 6.43 5.76
CA VAL A 35 16.26 5.95 5.96
C VAL A 35 15.79 6.32 7.37
N GLU A 36 14.58 6.85 7.48
CA GLU A 36 13.92 7.19 8.74
C GLU A 36 12.89 6.13 9.10
N ALA A 37 12.08 5.69 8.12
CA ALA A 37 11.07 4.66 8.30
C ALA A 37 10.85 3.87 7.00
N CYS A 38 10.47 2.60 7.16
CA CYS A 38 10.03 1.75 6.06
C CYS A 38 8.79 0.94 6.47
N GLY A 39 7.69 1.07 5.72
CA GLY A 39 6.51 0.25 5.91
C GLY A 39 6.74 -1.20 5.51
N ILE A 40 6.04 -2.12 6.18
CA ILE A 40 6.04 -3.55 5.86
C ILE A 40 4.78 -3.88 5.08
N CYS A 41 4.97 -4.45 3.90
CA CYS A 41 3.90 -4.77 2.96
C CYS A 41 3.89 -6.27 2.63
N HIS A 42 2.70 -6.79 2.30
CA HIS A 42 2.60 -8.16 1.78
C HIS A 42 3.45 -8.36 0.50
N GLY A 43 3.63 -7.29 -0.30
CA GLY A 43 4.49 -7.30 -1.48
C GLY A 43 5.96 -7.63 -1.21
N ASP A 44 6.43 -7.45 0.02
CA ASP A 44 7.80 -7.82 0.41
C ASP A 44 8.03 -9.35 0.40
N SER A 45 6.95 -10.16 0.46
CA SER A 45 7.02 -11.60 0.29
C SER A 45 7.64 -11.99 -1.06
N LYS A 46 7.47 -11.15 -2.09
CA LYS A 46 8.02 -11.41 -3.43
C LYS A 46 9.54 -11.50 -3.43
N VAL A 47 10.23 -10.79 -2.54
CA VAL A 47 11.68 -10.91 -2.37
C VAL A 47 12.03 -12.31 -1.86
N ILE A 48 11.32 -12.81 -0.85
CA ILE A 48 11.54 -14.16 -0.27
C ILE A 48 11.17 -15.25 -1.28
N GLU A 49 10.06 -15.08 -2.00
CA GLU A 49 9.54 -16.06 -2.97
C GLU A 49 10.40 -16.19 -4.25
N GLY A 50 11.34 -15.29 -4.47
CA GLY A 50 12.28 -15.40 -5.59
C GLY A 50 11.97 -14.50 -6.79
N ALA A 51 11.19 -13.45 -6.61
CA ALA A 51 10.93 -12.46 -7.66
C ALA A 51 12.00 -11.36 -7.76
N ALA A 52 12.96 -11.30 -6.82
CA ALA A 52 14.08 -10.37 -6.90
C ALA A 52 15.00 -10.70 -8.08
N ALA A 53 15.49 -9.65 -8.77
CA ALA A 53 16.36 -9.79 -9.94
C ALA A 53 17.72 -10.42 -9.60
N SER A 54 18.17 -10.24 -8.37
CA SER A 54 19.43 -10.82 -7.85
C SER A 54 19.37 -10.94 -6.32
N TYR A 55 20.24 -11.79 -5.78
CA TYR A 55 20.45 -11.96 -4.34
C TYR A 55 21.95 -11.78 -4.04
N PRO A 56 22.33 -11.39 -2.82
CA PRO A 56 21.44 -11.02 -1.72
C PRO A 56 20.59 -9.78 -2.02
N ARG A 57 19.44 -9.61 -1.33
CA ARG A 57 18.50 -8.51 -1.55
C ARG A 57 17.96 -7.96 -0.23
N ILE A 58 17.85 -6.63 -0.14
CA ILE A 58 17.21 -5.92 0.97
C ILE A 58 15.75 -5.66 0.60
N PRO A 59 14.76 -6.13 1.40
CA PRO A 59 13.34 -5.84 1.18
C PRO A 59 12.95 -4.40 1.53
N GLY A 60 11.65 -4.08 1.36
CA GLY A 60 11.04 -2.82 1.78
C GLY A 60 10.90 -1.81 0.65
N HIS A 61 9.65 -1.50 0.27
CA HIS A 61 9.32 -0.58 -0.82
C HIS A 61 8.36 0.55 -0.39
N GLU A 62 8.32 0.87 0.90
CA GLU A 62 7.54 1.97 1.48
C GLU A 62 8.49 2.85 2.31
N VAL A 63 9.38 3.59 1.67
CA VAL A 63 10.54 4.18 2.34
C VAL A 63 10.41 5.69 2.44
N VAL A 64 10.62 6.22 3.64
CA VAL A 64 10.81 7.64 3.90
C VAL A 64 12.21 7.85 4.47
N GLY A 65 12.91 8.85 3.96
CA GLY A 65 14.25 9.18 4.42
C GLY A 65 14.69 10.57 3.99
N THR A 66 15.88 10.94 4.40
CA THR A 66 16.50 12.23 4.07
C THR A 66 17.67 12.01 3.12
N VAL A 67 17.79 12.84 2.09
CA VAL A 67 18.92 12.81 1.14
C VAL A 67 20.21 13.12 1.88
N ALA A 68 21.08 12.12 1.99
CA ALA A 68 22.38 12.23 2.66
C ALA A 68 23.51 12.56 1.68
N LYS A 69 23.44 12.06 0.43
CA LYS A 69 24.47 12.27 -0.60
C LYS A 69 23.83 12.21 -1.99
N SER A 70 24.38 12.97 -2.94
CA SER A 70 23.97 12.92 -4.34
C SER A 70 25.08 12.35 -5.21
N GLY A 71 24.73 11.50 -6.16
CA GLY A 71 25.59 11.04 -7.23
C GLY A 71 25.68 12.07 -8.36
N THR A 72 26.44 11.72 -9.41
CA THR A 72 26.57 12.58 -10.60
C THR A 72 25.25 12.72 -11.33
N GLY A 73 25.00 13.91 -11.89
CA GLY A 73 23.81 14.17 -12.71
C GLY A 73 22.51 14.46 -11.92
N VAL A 74 22.49 14.24 -10.61
CA VAL A 74 21.33 14.57 -9.77
C VAL A 74 21.09 16.07 -9.73
N SER A 75 19.85 16.48 -10.05
CA SER A 75 19.46 17.89 -10.11
C SER A 75 18.16 18.19 -9.34
N LYS A 76 17.31 17.19 -9.17
CA LYS A 76 15.98 17.35 -8.58
C LYS A 76 16.01 17.49 -7.06
N TRP A 77 16.96 16.83 -6.38
CA TRP A 77 16.99 16.73 -4.93
C TRP A 77 18.26 17.33 -4.32
N LYS A 78 18.12 17.95 -3.16
CA LYS A 78 19.23 18.53 -2.39
C LYS A 78 19.46 17.72 -1.12
N ILE A 79 20.71 17.69 -0.66
CA ILE A 79 21.07 17.12 0.65
C ILE A 79 20.23 17.77 1.75
N GLY A 80 19.70 16.96 2.66
CA GLY A 80 18.81 17.38 3.74
C GLY A 80 17.34 17.40 3.38
N GLN A 81 16.95 17.24 2.11
CA GLN A 81 15.54 17.12 1.74
C GLN A 81 14.96 15.78 2.15
N ARG A 82 13.76 15.80 2.72
CA ARG A 82 13.00 14.60 3.08
C ARG A 82 12.19 14.13 1.90
N VAL A 83 12.34 12.86 1.58
CA VAL A 83 11.76 12.23 0.39
C VAL A 83 11.18 10.86 0.72
N GLY A 84 10.31 10.37 -0.17
CA GLY A 84 9.76 9.02 -0.11
C GLY A 84 9.92 8.30 -1.43
N ILE A 85 10.00 6.97 -1.38
CA ILE A 85 10.00 6.08 -2.52
C ILE A 85 9.08 4.90 -2.26
N GLY A 86 8.22 4.61 -3.24
CA GLY A 86 7.30 3.48 -3.22
C GLY A 86 7.79 2.32 -4.08
N TRP A 87 6.83 1.56 -4.63
CA TRP A 87 7.11 0.43 -5.51
C TRP A 87 7.88 0.83 -6.77
N HIS A 88 7.61 2.00 -7.34
CA HIS A 88 8.27 2.53 -8.54
C HIS A 88 9.62 3.14 -8.17
N GLY A 89 10.69 2.39 -8.44
CA GLY A 89 12.07 2.74 -8.07
C GLY A 89 12.77 3.80 -8.94
N GLY A 90 12.08 4.30 -9.98
CA GLY A 90 12.67 5.18 -11.00
C GLY A 90 13.43 4.42 -12.09
N GLN A 91 13.61 5.03 -13.27
CA GLN A 91 14.32 4.48 -14.43
C GLN A 91 13.93 3.03 -14.80
N GLY A 92 12.66 2.67 -14.63
CA GLY A 92 12.16 1.32 -14.89
C GLY A 92 12.51 0.28 -13.82
N HIS A 93 13.08 0.69 -12.70
CA HIS A 93 13.35 -0.18 -11.56
C HIS A 93 12.14 -0.33 -10.64
N THR A 94 12.11 -1.47 -9.95
CA THR A 94 11.16 -1.76 -8.88
C THR A 94 11.93 -1.87 -7.56
N THR A 95 11.54 -1.05 -6.58
CA THR A 95 12.15 -1.03 -5.24
C THR A 95 12.03 -2.41 -4.58
N ALA A 96 13.07 -2.85 -3.94
CA ALA A 96 13.25 -4.16 -3.31
C ALA A 96 13.34 -5.35 -4.28
N LEU A 97 12.98 -5.21 -5.56
CA LEU A 97 13.09 -6.30 -6.53
C LEU A 97 14.28 -6.16 -7.48
N THR A 98 14.48 -5.00 -8.09
CA THR A 98 15.59 -4.75 -9.02
C THR A 98 16.68 -3.83 -8.43
N ILE A 99 16.35 -3.07 -7.40
CA ILE A 99 17.25 -2.32 -6.54
C ILE A 99 16.99 -2.71 -5.09
N ASP A 100 17.93 -2.44 -4.18
CA ASP A 100 17.73 -2.71 -2.76
C ASP A 100 16.64 -1.81 -2.18
N GLY A 101 15.91 -2.33 -1.19
CA GLY A 101 14.84 -1.64 -0.50
C GLY A 101 15.29 -0.93 0.79
N GLY A 102 14.30 -0.53 1.59
CA GLY A 102 14.49 0.33 2.76
C GLY A 102 14.55 -0.37 4.10
N TYR A 103 14.67 -1.70 4.17
CA TYR A 103 14.93 -2.39 5.45
C TYR A 103 16.41 -2.25 5.82
N ALA A 104 16.90 -1.03 5.85
CA ALA A 104 18.29 -0.67 6.10
C ALA A 104 18.41 0.76 6.61
N GLU A 105 19.53 1.10 7.24
CA GLU A 105 19.80 2.48 7.69
C GLU A 105 20.04 3.45 6.52
N TYR A 106 20.52 2.94 5.39
CA TYR A 106 20.70 3.71 4.15
C TYR A 106 20.25 2.91 2.94
N MET A 107 19.73 3.60 1.92
CA MET A 107 19.45 3.03 0.62
C MET A 107 19.87 3.97 -0.52
N VAL A 108 20.18 3.42 -1.68
CA VAL A 108 20.38 4.18 -2.92
C VAL A 108 19.07 4.17 -3.71
N ALA A 109 18.65 5.35 -4.18
CA ALA A 109 17.42 5.51 -4.97
C ALA A 109 17.67 6.40 -6.19
N TYR A 110 16.97 6.13 -7.30
CA TYR A 110 16.99 7.03 -8.46
C TYR A 110 16.16 8.28 -8.20
N GLU A 111 16.67 9.45 -8.66
CA GLU A 111 16.06 10.74 -8.38
C GLU A 111 14.62 10.89 -8.92
N ASP A 112 14.29 10.21 -10.02
CA ASP A 112 12.99 10.23 -10.67
C ASP A 112 11.96 9.28 -10.01
N GLY A 113 12.40 8.36 -9.13
CA GLY A 113 11.55 7.50 -8.32
C GLY A 113 11.06 8.16 -7.01
N LEU A 114 11.55 9.35 -6.69
CA LEU A 114 11.31 10.02 -5.42
C LEU A 114 10.23 11.07 -5.49
N ILE A 115 9.48 11.21 -4.38
CA ILE A 115 8.57 12.32 -4.11
C ILE A 115 9.01 13.10 -2.86
N ALA A 116 8.62 14.36 -2.74
CA ALA A 116 8.83 15.13 -1.53
C ALA A 116 7.88 14.69 -0.41
N ILE A 117 8.40 14.60 0.82
CA ILE A 117 7.58 14.33 2.01
C ILE A 117 7.61 15.57 2.92
N SER A 118 6.42 16.11 3.22
CA SER A 118 6.25 17.26 4.11
C SER A 118 6.58 16.90 5.56
N ASP A 119 7.05 17.89 6.33
CA ASP A 119 7.26 17.77 7.78
C ASP A 119 5.93 17.75 8.58
N GLU A 120 4.79 17.98 7.92
CA GLU A 120 3.45 17.89 8.52
C GLU A 120 2.99 16.45 8.81
N ILE A 121 3.75 15.45 8.35
CA ILE A 121 3.49 14.03 8.60
C ILE A 121 4.77 13.35 9.08
N THR A 122 4.67 12.43 10.05
CA THR A 122 5.84 11.66 10.50
C THR A 122 6.32 10.70 9.42
N ALA A 123 7.58 10.24 9.50
CA ALA A 123 8.11 9.26 8.55
C ALA A 123 7.33 7.95 8.61
N GLU A 124 6.99 7.54 9.81
CA GLU A 124 6.27 6.31 10.09
C GLU A 124 4.84 6.32 9.55
N GLU A 125 4.17 7.49 9.57
CA GLU A 125 2.83 7.63 8.98
C GLU A 125 2.90 7.77 7.46
N ALA A 126 3.94 8.43 6.93
CA ALA A 126 4.08 8.64 5.49
C ALA A 126 4.45 7.34 4.76
N ALA A 127 5.29 6.48 5.36
CA ALA A 127 5.78 5.27 4.71
C ALA A 127 4.66 4.36 4.15
N PRO A 128 3.61 3.96 4.89
CA PRO A 128 2.53 3.15 4.33
C PRO A 128 1.71 3.85 3.24
N LEU A 129 1.74 5.18 3.17
CA LEU A 129 1.03 5.92 2.13
C LEU A 129 1.68 5.77 0.76
N LEU A 130 2.97 5.39 0.70
CA LEU A 130 3.75 5.21 -0.53
C LEU A 130 3.45 3.90 -1.28
N CYS A 131 2.64 3.02 -0.68
CA CYS A 131 2.16 1.79 -1.33
C CYS A 131 0.68 1.57 -1.03
N ALA A 132 0.32 1.22 0.22
CA ALA A 132 -1.07 0.94 0.57
C ALA A 132 -1.97 2.16 0.38
N GLY A 133 -1.50 3.36 0.77
CA GLY A 133 -2.21 4.62 0.56
C GLY A 133 -2.40 4.95 -0.91
N GLU A 134 -1.31 4.95 -1.67
CA GLU A 134 -1.32 5.16 -3.12
C GLU A 134 -2.28 4.20 -3.83
N THR A 135 -2.17 2.90 -3.55
CA THR A 135 -2.98 1.86 -4.19
C THR A 135 -4.49 2.14 -4.06
N VAL A 136 -4.96 2.40 -2.84
CA VAL A 136 -6.41 2.60 -2.63
C VAL A 136 -6.86 4.01 -3.03
N PHE A 137 -5.98 5.01 -2.91
CA PHE A 137 -6.25 6.36 -3.42
C PHE A 137 -6.42 6.34 -4.94
N SER A 138 -5.46 5.77 -5.69
CA SER A 138 -5.51 5.68 -7.16
C SER A 138 -6.72 4.89 -7.64
N ALA A 139 -7.09 3.81 -6.94
CA ALA A 139 -8.30 3.04 -7.24
C ALA A 139 -9.56 3.90 -7.16
N LEU A 140 -9.68 4.76 -6.14
CA LEU A 140 -10.82 5.67 -5.97
C LEU A 140 -10.73 6.88 -6.92
N HIS A 141 -9.56 7.49 -7.06
CA HIS A 141 -9.33 8.67 -7.88
C HIS A 141 -9.59 8.41 -9.38
N SER A 142 -9.18 7.22 -9.87
CA SER A 142 -9.44 6.79 -11.25
C SER A 142 -10.80 6.14 -11.45
N SER A 143 -11.64 6.08 -10.43
CA SER A 143 -12.96 5.44 -10.51
C SER A 143 -13.99 6.33 -11.21
N SER A 144 -15.12 5.71 -11.60
CA SER A 144 -16.27 6.42 -12.14
C SER A 144 -17.18 7.03 -11.07
N ALA A 145 -16.86 6.90 -9.78
CA ALA A 145 -17.66 7.42 -8.68
C ALA A 145 -17.62 8.96 -8.63
N ARG A 146 -18.73 9.54 -8.22
CA ARG A 146 -18.89 10.97 -7.97
C ARG A 146 -19.28 11.19 -6.51
N MET A 147 -19.03 12.39 -6.00
CA MET A 147 -19.47 12.75 -4.64
C MET A 147 -20.95 12.41 -4.44
N GLY A 148 -21.24 11.72 -3.32
CA GLY A 148 -22.57 11.20 -3.01
C GLY A 148 -22.86 9.77 -3.50
N ASP A 149 -22.07 9.23 -4.42
CA ASP A 149 -22.23 7.83 -4.83
C ASP A 149 -21.86 6.85 -3.71
N LEU A 150 -22.51 5.69 -3.70
CA LEU A 150 -22.18 4.61 -2.78
C LEU A 150 -20.89 3.90 -3.23
N VAL A 151 -19.87 3.95 -2.39
CA VAL A 151 -18.60 3.24 -2.54
C VAL A 151 -18.48 2.19 -1.45
N ALA A 152 -18.29 0.93 -1.84
CA ALA A 152 -18.09 -0.16 -0.90
C ALA A 152 -16.61 -0.54 -0.81
N VAL A 153 -16.11 -0.77 0.41
CA VAL A 153 -14.76 -1.26 0.68
C VAL A 153 -14.86 -2.66 1.27
N SER A 154 -14.41 -3.67 0.53
CA SER A 154 -14.41 -5.05 0.97
C SER A 154 -13.07 -5.46 1.56
N GLY A 155 -13.08 -5.73 2.88
CA GLY A 155 -11.91 -6.01 3.70
C GLY A 155 -11.41 -4.78 4.44
N ILE A 156 -11.49 -4.79 5.77
CA ILE A 156 -10.97 -3.72 6.63
C ILE A 156 -9.66 -4.19 7.26
N GLY A 157 -8.61 -4.11 6.46
CA GLY A 157 -7.23 -4.46 6.79
C GLY A 157 -6.25 -3.32 6.46
N GLY A 158 -4.99 -3.66 6.13
CA GLY A 158 -3.93 -2.71 5.84
C GLY A 158 -4.21 -1.72 4.70
N LEU A 159 -4.99 -2.12 3.68
CA LEU A 159 -5.49 -1.25 2.61
C LEU A 159 -6.86 -0.66 2.97
N GLY A 160 -7.79 -1.51 3.42
CA GLY A 160 -9.20 -1.11 3.58
C GLY A 160 -9.44 -0.02 4.61
N HIS A 161 -8.64 0.05 5.70
CA HIS A 161 -8.79 1.13 6.69
C HIS A 161 -8.42 2.51 6.11
N LEU A 162 -7.48 2.56 5.16
CA LEU A 162 -7.17 3.77 4.39
C LEU A 162 -8.24 4.06 3.34
N ALA A 163 -8.71 3.01 2.63
CA ALA A 163 -9.74 3.15 1.60
C ALA A 163 -11.04 3.77 2.16
N VAL A 164 -11.48 3.34 3.35
CA VAL A 164 -12.66 3.92 4.03
C VAL A 164 -12.43 5.41 4.31
N GLN A 165 -11.27 5.79 4.81
CA GLN A 165 -10.94 7.18 5.08
C GLN A 165 -10.91 8.01 3.79
N TYR A 166 -10.21 7.56 2.75
CA TYR A 166 -10.16 8.25 1.47
C TYR A 166 -11.54 8.43 0.85
N ALA A 167 -12.34 7.35 0.83
CA ALA A 167 -13.70 7.40 0.30
C ALA A 167 -14.56 8.43 1.05
N LYS A 168 -14.49 8.43 2.38
CA LYS A 168 -15.20 9.42 3.22
C LYS A 168 -14.74 10.84 2.94
N LYS A 169 -13.42 11.07 2.88
CA LYS A 169 -12.84 12.41 2.65
C LYS A 169 -13.09 12.91 1.23
N ALA A 170 -13.25 12.02 0.26
CA ALA A 170 -13.66 12.35 -1.11
C ALA A 170 -15.16 12.64 -1.26
N GLY A 171 -15.96 12.51 -0.19
CA GLY A 171 -17.39 12.84 -0.20
C GLY A 171 -18.30 11.74 -0.72
N TYR A 172 -17.86 10.48 -0.68
CA TYR A 172 -18.69 9.33 -1.04
C TYR A 172 -19.54 8.86 0.14
N GLU A 173 -20.66 8.19 -0.14
CA GLU A 173 -21.34 7.34 0.80
C GLU A 173 -20.58 6.02 0.93
N VAL A 174 -20.15 5.63 2.13
CA VAL A 174 -19.19 4.54 2.32
C VAL A 174 -19.86 3.35 3.00
N ALA A 175 -19.80 2.17 2.37
CA ALA A 175 -20.15 0.88 2.97
C ALA A 175 -18.86 0.08 3.23
N ALA A 176 -18.59 -0.25 4.48
CA ALA A 176 -17.48 -1.10 4.88
C ALA A 176 -17.98 -2.55 5.02
N ILE A 177 -17.30 -3.49 4.35
CA ILE A 177 -17.63 -4.93 4.38
C ILE A 177 -16.51 -5.66 5.10
N SER A 178 -16.82 -6.40 6.15
CA SER A 178 -15.86 -7.22 6.88
C SER A 178 -16.53 -8.43 7.54
N ARG A 179 -15.75 -9.37 8.03
CA ARG A 179 -16.24 -10.51 8.79
C ARG A 179 -16.41 -10.15 10.25
N GLY A 180 -17.55 -10.54 10.83
CA GLY A 180 -17.87 -10.31 12.24
C GLY A 180 -18.16 -8.86 12.59
N ALA A 181 -18.58 -8.60 13.82
CA ALA A 181 -18.94 -7.27 14.32
C ALA A 181 -17.76 -6.49 14.92
N ASP A 182 -16.62 -7.14 15.14
CA ASP A 182 -15.50 -6.58 15.91
C ASP A 182 -14.93 -5.30 15.30
N LYS A 183 -15.02 -5.16 14.00
CA LYS A 183 -14.49 -3.99 13.25
C LYS A 183 -15.55 -2.92 12.98
N GLU A 184 -16.81 -3.12 13.35
CA GLU A 184 -17.88 -2.17 13.02
C GLU A 184 -17.62 -0.79 13.62
N GLN A 185 -17.35 -0.73 14.93
CA GLN A 185 -17.10 0.54 15.60
C GLN A 185 -15.95 1.31 14.95
N LEU A 186 -14.87 0.61 14.66
CA LEU A 186 -13.71 1.21 14.01
C LEU A 186 -14.03 1.67 12.58
N ALA A 187 -14.70 0.84 11.78
CA ALA A 187 -15.07 1.22 10.42
C ALA A 187 -15.91 2.51 10.39
N ARG A 188 -16.86 2.65 11.35
CA ARG A 188 -17.64 3.88 11.50
C ARG A 188 -16.78 5.08 11.93
N GLN A 189 -15.84 4.89 12.84
CA GLN A 189 -14.88 5.95 13.24
C GLN A 189 -14.02 6.41 12.08
N LEU A 190 -13.62 5.48 11.18
CA LEU A 190 -12.87 5.78 9.97
C LEU A 190 -13.72 6.48 8.89
N GLY A 191 -15.04 6.50 9.04
CA GLY A 191 -15.96 7.23 8.17
C GLY A 191 -16.98 6.39 7.41
N ALA A 192 -17.09 5.08 7.67
CA ALA A 192 -18.13 4.26 7.05
C ALA A 192 -19.53 4.67 7.52
N HIS A 193 -20.44 4.86 6.58
CA HIS A 193 -21.86 5.14 6.83
C HIS A 193 -22.64 3.84 7.07
N HIS A 194 -22.22 2.76 6.40
CA HIS A 194 -22.80 1.43 6.50
C HIS A 194 -21.71 0.42 6.86
N TYR A 195 -22.08 -0.57 7.67
CA TYR A 195 -21.25 -1.72 7.95
C TYR A 195 -22.00 -2.98 7.58
N ILE A 196 -21.39 -3.83 6.77
CA ILE A 196 -21.95 -5.10 6.31
C ILE A 196 -21.11 -6.23 6.89
N ASP A 197 -21.70 -7.00 7.78
CA ASP A 197 -21.09 -8.18 8.38
C ASP A 197 -21.32 -9.39 7.46
N SER A 198 -20.27 -9.77 6.72
CA SER A 198 -20.35 -10.87 5.75
C SER A 198 -20.54 -12.27 6.38
N GLU A 199 -20.52 -12.40 7.71
CA GLU A 199 -20.91 -13.63 8.40
C GLU A 199 -22.41 -13.71 8.67
N LYS A 200 -23.12 -12.57 8.68
CA LYS A 200 -24.54 -12.49 8.98
C LYS A 200 -25.41 -12.32 7.75
N GLU A 201 -24.89 -11.65 6.73
CA GLU A 201 -25.65 -11.33 5.53
C GLU A 201 -24.79 -11.43 4.26
N ASN A 202 -25.46 -11.62 3.12
CA ASN A 202 -24.79 -11.61 1.83
C ASN A 202 -24.42 -10.17 1.45
N PRO A 203 -23.12 -9.84 1.29
CA PRO A 203 -22.70 -8.48 0.98
C PRO A 203 -23.30 -7.89 -0.31
N ALA A 204 -23.46 -8.71 -1.35
CA ALA A 204 -24.04 -8.26 -2.61
C ALA A 204 -25.51 -7.89 -2.46
N GLU A 205 -26.30 -8.67 -1.70
CA GLU A 205 -27.71 -8.37 -1.41
C GLU A 205 -27.84 -7.13 -0.53
N ALA A 206 -26.99 -6.99 0.50
CA ALA A 206 -26.97 -5.82 1.35
C ALA A 206 -26.64 -4.54 0.55
N LEU A 207 -25.65 -4.59 -0.36
CA LEU A 207 -25.35 -3.46 -1.23
C LEU A 207 -26.51 -3.13 -2.18
N LYS A 208 -27.18 -4.14 -2.73
CA LYS A 208 -28.38 -3.93 -3.57
C LYS A 208 -29.52 -3.26 -2.78
N ALA A 209 -29.72 -3.62 -1.52
CA ALA A 209 -30.71 -2.98 -0.66
C ALA A 209 -30.41 -1.50 -0.42
N LEU A 210 -29.12 -1.10 -0.51
CA LEU A 210 -28.67 0.31 -0.47
C LEU A 210 -28.73 1.00 -1.85
N GLY A 211 -29.24 0.34 -2.90
CA GLY A 211 -29.31 0.89 -4.26
C GLY A 211 -28.23 0.38 -5.21
N GLY A 212 -27.29 -0.43 -4.72
CA GLY A 212 -26.16 -0.95 -5.47
C GLY A 212 -24.96 0.01 -5.47
N ALA A 213 -23.76 -0.53 -5.25
CA ALA A 213 -22.55 0.27 -5.17
C ALA A 213 -22.11 0.78 -6.56
N LYS A 214 -21.73 2.05 -6.63
CA LYS A 214 -21.10 2.63 -7.82
C LYS A 214 -19.69 2.09 -8.00
N VAL A 215 -18.97 1.93 -6.90
CA VAL A 215 -17.64 1.31 -6.88
C VAL A 215 -17.58 0.33 -5.72
N ILE A 216 -17.04 -0.86 -5.99
CA ILE A 216 -16.62 -1.79 -4.94
C ILE A 216 -15.11 -1.93 -5.03
N LEU A 217 -14.40 -1.55 -3.98
CA LEU A 217 -12.97 -1.72 -3.84
C LEU A 217 -12.66 -2.98 -3.05
N ALA A 218 -12.14 -4.01 -3.73
CA ALA A 218 -11.76 -5.28 -3.12
C ALA A 218 -10.31 -5.21 -2.61
N THR A 219 -10.13 -5.13 -1.29
CA THR A 219 -8.83 -4.98 -0.62
C THR A 219 -8.36 -6.24 0.10
N ALA A 220 -9.18 -7.29 0.13
CA ALA A 220 -8.82 -8.59 0.71
C ALA A 220 -8.50 -9.60 -0.40
N PRO A 221 -7.39 -10.36 -0.30
CA PRO A 221 -6.96 -11.33 -1.31
C PRO A 221 -7.75 -12.64 -1.17
N ASN A 222 -8.99 -12.65 -1.64
CA ASN A 222 -9.85 -13.82 -1.63
C ASN A 222 -10.74 -13.84 -2.88
N ALA A 223 -10.35 -14.64 -3.87
CA ALA A 223 -11.02 -14.72 -5.18
C ALA A 223 -12.52 -15.03 -5.08
N LYS A 224 -12.93 -15.93 -4.18
CA LYS A 224 -14.35 -16.28 -3.97
C LYS A 224 -15.16 -15.07 -3.45
N THR A 225 -14.60 -14.34 -2.49
CA THR A 225 -15.23 -13.12 -1.96
C THR A 225 -15.29 -12.06 -3.07
N ILE A 226 -14.19 -11.82 -3.80
CA ILE A 226 -14.13 -10.84 -4.90
C ILE A 226 -15.20 -11.18 -5.94
N SER A 227 -15.28 -12.45 -6.37
CA SER A 227 -16.26 -12.88 -7.37
C SER A 227 -17.70 -12.65 -6.92
N SER A 228 -18.02 -12.89 -5.67
CA SER A 228 -19.38 -12.71 -5.13
C SER A 228 -19.84 -11.25 -5.05
N LEU A 229 -18.89 -10.29 -5.02
CA LEU A 229 -19.22 -8.87 -4.91
C LEU A 229 -19.82 -8.26 -6.18
N MET A 230 -19.60 -8.88 -7.36
CA MET A 230 -20.14 -8.41 -8.62
C MET A 230 -21.64 -8.14 -8.54
N GLY A 231 -22.38 -9.03 -7.87
CA GLY A 231 -23.83 -8.91 -7.66
C GLY A 231 -24.25 -7.68 -6.83
N GLY A 232 -23.34 -7.03 -6.10
CA GLY A 232 -23.62 -5.83 -5.30
C GLY A 232 -23.46 -4.50 -6.05
N LEU A 233 -22.99 -4.55 -7.31
CA LEU A 233 -22.81 -3.36 -8.13
C LEU A 233 -24.17 -2.77 -8.56
N GLY A 234 -24.27 -1.45 -8.55
CA GLY A 234 -25.34 -0.70 -9.17
C GLY A 234 -25.16 -0.61 -10.71
N THR A 235 -26.07 0.10 -11.37
CA THR A 235 -26.00 0.30 -12.82
C THR A 235 -24.71 1.02 -13.24
N ASN A 236 -23.98 0.48 -14.21
CA ASN A 236 -22.66 0.94 -14.62
C ASN A 236 -21.68 0.99 -13.45
N GLY A 237 -21.77 0.00 -12.57
CA GLY A 237 -20.89 -0.12 -11.40
C GLY A 237 -19.49 -0.63 -11.78
N GLU A 238 -18.56 -0.43 -10.88
CA GLU A 238 -17.15 -0.76 -11.07
C GLU A 238 -16.62 -1.59 -9.88
N LEU A 239 -16.05 -2.75 -10.15
CA LEU A 239 -15.32 -3.55 -9.18
C LEU A 239 -13.83 -3.37 -9.42
N THR A 240 -13.14 -2.73 -8.48
CA THR A 240 -11.69 -2.52 -8.53
C THR A 240 -10.99 -3.49 -7.59
N ILE A 241 -10.04 -4.26 -8.14
CA ILE A 241 -9.25 -5.24 -7.40
C ILE A 241 -7.93 -4.58 -6.97
N ALA A 242 -7.70 -4.46 -5.66
CA ALA A 242 -6.51 -3.84 -5.08
C ALA A 242 -5.65 -4.83 -4.26
N ALA A 243 -6.04 -6.10 -4.21
CA ALA A 243 -5.30 -7.15 -3.51
C ALA A 243 -4.95 -8.29 -4.48
N VAL A 244 -3.80 -8.92 -4.25
CA VAL A 244 -3.30 -10.02 -5.10
C VAL A 244 -3.80 -11.36 -4.56
N ASP A 245 -4.42 -12.15 -5.45
CA ASP A 245 -4.77 -13.56 -5.26
C ASP A 245 -4.56 -14.27 -6.61
N ASP A 246 -3.75 -15.31 -6.64
CA ASP A 246 -3.45 -16.05 -7.87
C ASP A 246 -4.57 -17.05 -8.25
N THR A 247 -5.62 -17.16 -7.41
CA THR A 247 -6.78 -18.01 -7.68
C THR A 247 -7.64 -17.36 -8.78
N PRO A 248 -8.07 -18.11 -9.81
CA PRO A 248 -8.98 -17.60 -10.84
C PRO A 248 -10.28 -17.07 -10.26
N LEU A 249 -10.76 -15.97 -10.82
CA LEU A 249 -12.04 -15.38 -10.48
C LEU A 249 -13.17 -16.12 -11.22
N ASP A 250 -14.30 -16.36 -10.54
CA ASP A 250 -15.44 -17.11 -11.05
C ASP A 250 -16.54 -16.18 -11.54
N TRP A 251 -16.45 -15.79 -12.83
CA TRP A 251 -17.46 -14.99 -13.52
C TRP A 251 -17.78 -15.58 -14.88
N SER A 252 -19.05 -15.48 -15.26
CA SER A 252 -19.55 -15.84 -16.58
C SER A 252 -19.67 -14.61 -17.48
N ALA A 253 -19.75 -14.83 -18.79
CA ALA A 253 -20.07 -13.74 -19.71
C ALA A 253 -21.44 -13.10 -19.41
N MET A 254 -22.38 -13.86 -18.83
CA MET A 254 -23.71 -13.36 -18.48
C MET A 254 -23.64 -12.30 -17.37
N ASP A 255 -22.69 -12.39 -16.43
CA ASP A 255 -22.52 -11.41 -15.35
C ASP A 255 -22.19 -10.01 -15.91
N PHE A 256 -21.56 -9.95 -17.10
CA PHE A 256 -21.25 -8.69 -17.79
C PHE A 256 -22.37 -8.26 -18.76
N LEU A 257 -23.09 -9.21 -19.35
CA LEU A 257 -24.18 -8.91 -20.29
C LEU A 257 -25.44 -8.37 -19.60
N MET A 258 -25.73 -8.85 -18.39
CA MET A 258 -26.93 -8.45 -17.63
C MET A 258 -26.75 -7.15 -16.87
N GLY A 259 -25.53 -6.59 -16.82
CA GLY A 259 -25.23 -5.28 -16.25
C GLY A 259 -23.98 -4.72 -16.94
N PRO A 260 -23.98 -3.47 -17.40
CA PRO A 260 -22.81 -2.85 -18.02
C PRO A 260 -21.78 -2.48 -16.96
N ASN A 261 -21.29 -3.51 -16.25
CA ASN A 261 -20.32 -3.36 -15.15
C ASN A 261 -18.89 -3.48 -15.67
N THR A 262 -17.98 -2.84 -14.95
CA THR A 262 -16.54 -2.88 -15.24
C THR A 262 -15.82 -3.59 -14.12
N VAL A 263 -14.84 -4.43 -14.48
CA VAL A 263 -13.85 -4.98 -13.55
C VAL A 263 -12.49 -4.49 -13.98
N LYS A 264 -11.71 -3.95 -13.02
CA LYS A 264 -10.35 -3.48 -13.31
C LYS A 264 -9.42 -3.73 -12.12
N GLY A 265 -8.12 -3.77 -12.39
CA GLY A 265 -7.08 -3.64 -11.39
C GLY A 265 -6.81 -2.18 -11.05
N THR A 266 -6.01 -1.98 -10.01
CA THR A 266 -5.47 -0.66 -9.68
C THR A 266 -4.13 -0.48 -10.40
N PHE A 267 -3.92 0.68 -10.98
CA PHE A 267 -2.64 1.10 -11.54
C PHE A 267 -2.14 2.32 -10.78
N THR A 268 -0.85 2.31 -10.45
CA THR A 268 -0.19 3.38 -9.71
C THR A 268 1.00 3.91 -10.49
N ASP A 269 1.35 5.17 -10.26
CA ASP A 269 2.59 5.78 -10.74
C ASP A 269 3.09 6.82 -9.75
N ILE A 270 4.29 7.33 -9.96
CA ILE A 270 4.95 8.28 -9.05
C ILE A 270 4.13 9.58 -8.87
N LYS A 271 3.39 10.01 -9.89
CA LYS A 271 2.54 11.21 -9.81
C LYS A 271 1.32 10.95 -8.94
N GLU A 272 0.68 9.81 -9.10
CA GLU A 272 -0.43 9.40 -8.24
C GLU A 272 0.02 9.23 -6.78
N MET A 273 1.21 8.69 -6.54
CA MET A 273 1.81 8.60 -5.21
C MET A 273 1.98 9.98 -4.57
N GLU A 274 2.49 10.98 -5.31
CA GLU A 274 2.63 12.35 -4.82
C GLU A 274 1.27 12.98 -4.48
N VAL A 275 0.26 12.78 -5.35
CA VAL A 275 -1.11 13.26 -5.13
C VAL A 275 -1.75 12.58 -3.92
N ALA A 276 -1.57 11.27 -3.76
CA ALA A 276 -2.11 10.50 -2.63
C ALA A 276 -1.54 10.99 -1.28
N VAL A 277 -0.23 11.18 -1.19
CA VAL A 277 0.42 11.72 0.02
C VAL A 277 -0.05 13.13 0.32
N ARG A 278 -0.11 14.01 -0.69
CA ARG A 278 -0.61 15.38 -0.54
C ARG A 278 -2.07 15.42 -0.08
N PHE A 279 -2.92 14.59 -0.68
CA PHE A 279 -4.33 14.47 -0.27
C PHE A 279 -4.46 13.99 1.17
N SER A 280 -3.63 13.01 1.57
CA SER A 280 -3.62 12.47 2.95
C SER A 280 -3.29 13.57 3.97
N ILE A 281 -2.30 14.39 3.69
CA ILE A 281 -1.92 15.53 4.55
C ILE A 281 -3.07 16.54 4.63
N LEU A 282 -3.58 16.96 3.47
CA LEU A 282 -4.63 17.96 3.35
C LEU A 282 -5.94 17.57 4.07
N THR A 283 -6.29 16.30 4.03
CA THR A 283 -7.57 15.78 4.54
C THR A 283 -7.47 15.02 5.85
N ASP A 284 -6.27 14.93 6.40
CA ASP A 284 -5.99 14.18 7.62
C ASP A 284 -6.35 12.69 7.51
N VAL A 285 -6.00 12.07 6.39
CA VAL A 285 -6.00 10.60 6.27
C VAL A 285 -4.69 10.08 6.84
N ARG A 286 -4.78 9.17 7.83
CA ARG A 286 -3.61 8.61 8.51
C ARG A 286 -3.70 7.09 8.59
N PRO A 287 -2.60 6.38 8.34
CA PRO A 287 -2.56 4.95 8.59
C PRO A 287 -2.54 4.66 10.09
N MET A 288 -3.19 3.58 10.48
CA MET A 288 -3.03 3.01 11.82
C MET A 288 -1.79 2.11 11.80
N ILE A 289 -0.80 2.44 12.62
CA ILE A 289 0.54 1.83 12.55
C ILE A 289 0.98 1.21 13.87
N GLU A 290 1.75 0.15 13.78
CA GLU A 290 2.62 -0.38 14.84
C GLU A 290 4.06 -0.19 14.42
N VAL A 291 4.88 0.44 15.27
CA VAL A 291 6.27 0.76 14.96
C VAL A 291 7.21 -0.22 15.63
N PHE A 292 8.17 -0.73 14.87
CA PHE A 292 9.18 -1.70 15.29
C PHE A 292 10.58 -1.16 14.98
N PRO A 293 11.61 -1.47 15.77
CA PRO A 293 12.99 -1.21 15.37
C PRO A 293 13.41 -2.13 14.22
N LEU A 294 14.45 -1.74 13.45
CA LEU A 294 14.93 -2.51 12.30
C LEU A 294 15.27 -3.96 12.67
N GLU A 295 15.84 -4.20 13.83
CA GLU A 295 16.23 -5.53 14.32
C GLU A 295 15.05 -6.48 14.50
N GLN A 296 13.84 -5.97 14.65
CA GLN A 296 12.60 -6.74 14.76
C GLN A 296 11.86 -6.91 13.42
N ALA A 297 12.48 -6.60 12.30
CA ALA A 297 11.83 -6.63 10.99
C ALA A 297 11.21 -8.00 10.67
N ARG A 298 11.90 -9.09 10.99
CA ARG A 298 11.39 -10.45 10.78
C ARG A 298 10.14 -10.72 11.62
N GLU A 299 10.15 -10.37 12.91
CA GLU A 299 9.00 -10.53 13.79
C GLU A 299 7.80 -9.70 13.30
N ALA A 300 8.04 -8.45 12.95
CA ALA A 300 7.03 -7.54 12.44
C ALA A 300 6.43 -8.03 11.10
N TYR A 301 7.25 -8.59 10.21
CA TYR A 301 6.81 -9.21 8.97
C TYR A 301 5.95 -10.46 9.23
N GLU A 302 6.41 -11.37 10.09
CA GLU A 302 5.66 -12.58 10.44
C GLU A 302 4.31 -12.24 11.10
N LYS A 303 4.28 -11.20 11.95
CA LYS A 303 3.05 -10.69 12.58
C LYS A 303 2.09 -10.11 11.52
N MET A 304 2.60 -9.37 10.55
CA MET A 304 1.81 -8.82 9.44
C MET A 304 1.25 -9.93 8.55
N MET A 305 2.07 -10.91 8.17
CA MET A 305 1.64 -12.06 7.36
C MET A 305 0.56 -12.91 8.06
N ALA A 306 0.62 -12.99 9.39
CA ALA A 306 -0.40 -13.65 10.22
C ALA A 306 -1.67 -12.80 10.44
N ALA A 307 -1.77 -11.61 9.82
CA ALA A 307 -2.86 -10.64 10.01
C ALA A 307 -3.09 -10.24 11.49
N LYS A 308 -2.02 -10.19 12.29
CA LYS A 308 -2.05 -9.86 13.73
C LYS A 308 -1.57 -8.44 14.04
N THR A 309 -1.14 -7.67 13.04
CA THR A 309 -0.77 -6.26 13.20
C THR A 309 -2.01 -5.38 13.31
N HIS A 310 -1.88 -4.27 14.02
CA HIS A 310 -2.90 -3.22 14.04
C HIS A 310 -2.82 -2.41 12.73
N PHE A 311 -3.27 -3.03 11.64
CA PHE A 311 -3.32 -2.58 10.24
C PHE A 311 -1.98 -2.50 9.53
N ARG A 312 -1.02 -1.64 9.93
CA ARG A 312 0.26 -1.49 9.24
C ARG A 312 1.43 -1.63 10.22
N ALA A 313 2.41 -2.44 9.86
CA ALA A 313 3.70 -2.47 10.55
C ALA A 313 4.68 -1.52 9.86
N VAL A 314 5.49 -0.82 10.63
CA VAL A 314 6.49 0.12 10.13
C VAL A 314 7.80 -0.06 10.89
N LEU A 315 8.89 -0.20 10.17
CA LEU A 315 10.23 -0.18 10.75
C LEU A 315 10.69 1.26 10.91
N ARG A 316 11.23 1.57 12.09
CA ARG A 316 11.91 2.84 12.37
C ARG A 316 13.41 2.57 12.48
N MET A 317 14.21 3.38 11.79
CA MET A 317 15.66 3.38 11.92
C MET A 317 16.07 4.28 13.09
N GLU A 318 17.06 3.85 13.86
CA GLU A 318 17.62 4.68 14.93
C GLU A 318 18.27 5.95 14.34
N LYS A 319 18.17 7.08 15.09
CA LYS A 319 18.68 8.38 14.65
C LYS A 319 20.19 8.47 14.69
#